data_6e060b55f7152d19368417efec2341ef
#
_entry.id   6e060b55f7152d19368417efec2341ef
#
_cell.length_a   1.000
_cell.length_b   1.000
_cell.length_c   1.000
_cell.angle_alpha   90.00
_cell.angle_beta   90.00
_cell.angle_gamma   90.00
#
_symmetry.space_group_name_H-M   'P 1'
#
loop_
_entity.id
_entity.type
_entity.pdbx_description
1 polymer ?
#
loop_
_entity_poly.entity_id
_entity_poly.type
_entity_poly.pdbx_seq_one_letter_code
_entity_poly.pdbx_strand_id
1 'polypeptide(L)'
;YNTACIGKWHLGWYWGYTNNGRSMKDIDFSLPIKNGPTDRGFDYYFGIPASLDISPYVYVENNKATSIPDHVIEPQKKNLALLMHGGMAGADFKPEECFPNIIRHGLNYINEQKGSKKPFFLYLPITAPHTPILPSKEFQGKTSIGPYGDFVVMIDDMVRQIVKTLKKNKQLDNTIIVFASDNGCAGYIGVKDMEKKGHFPSYIYRGYKSDIYEGGHRIPLIVSWKGKYGKE
;
A
#
# COMPACT_ATOMS: atom_id res chain seq x y z
N TYR A 1 -11.24 15.00 -14.54
CA TYR A 1 -11.16 13.93 -13.53
C TYR A 1 -11.08 14.52 -12.14
N ASN A 2 -11.63 13.82 -11.15
CA ASN A 2 -11.26 13.96 -9.76
C ASN A 2 -10.15 12.93 -9.51
N THR A 3 -9.02 13.32 -8.93
CA THR A 3 -7.85 12.45 -8.84
C THR A 3 -7.44 12.22 -7.39
N ALA A 4 -7.14 10.97 -7.04
CA ALA A 4 -6.63 10.63 -5.72
C ALA A 4 -5.47 9.64 -5.78
N CYS A 5 -4.50 9.82 -4.90
CA CYS A 5 -3.47 8.83 -4.56
C CYS A 5 -3.69 8.43 -3.10
N ILE A 6 -3.95 7.15 -2.84
CA ILE A 6 -4.21 6.66 -1.48
C ILE A 6 -3.32 5.45 -1.21
N GLY A 7 -2.32 5.61 -0.35
CA GLY A 7 -1.38 4.54 -0.02
C GLY A 7 0.07 4.99 0.13
N LYS A 8 0.98 4.08 -0.21
CA LYS A 8 2.43 4.29 -0.13
C LYS A 8 2.90 5.20 -1.27
N TRP A 9 3.52 6.36 -0.94
CA TRP A 9 4.11 7.22 -1.96
C TRP A 9 5.49 6.73 -2.43
N HIS A 10 6.45 6.63 -1.54
CA HIS A 10 7.81 6.12 -1.74
C HIS A 10 8.64 6.78 -2.87
N LEU A 11 8.25 7.94 -3.33
CA LEU A 11 8.97 8.71 -4.36
C LEU A 11 9.69 9.94 -3.80
N GLY A 12 9.64 10.09 -2.46
CA GLY A 12 10.19 11.23 -1.76
C GLY A 12 9.33 12.48 -1.87
N TRP A 13 9.53 13.35 -0.91
CA TRP A 13 9.03 14.72 -0.85
C TRP A 13 9.93 15.54 0.06
N TYR A 14 9.68 16.83 0.19
CA TYR A 14 10.40 17.68 1.13
C TYR A 14 9.56 17.88 2.38
N TRP A 15 10.11 17.46 3.52
CA TRP A 15 9.58 17.80 4.83
C TRP A 15 9.89 19.26 5.17
N GLY A 16 9.08 19.86 6.03
CA GLY A 16 9.47 21.05 6.76
C GLY A 16 10.51 20.69 7.82
N TYR A 17 11.50 21.54 8.04
CA TYR A 17 12.57 21.32 9.00
C TYR A 17 12.68 22.51 9.98
N THR A 18 13.06 22.21 11.21
CA THR A 18 13.47 23.22 12.18
C THR A 18 14.93 23.65 11.93
N ASN A 19 15.24 24.92 12.14
CA ASN A 19 16.62 25.45 12.24
C ASN A 19 17.56 25.06 11.08
N ASN A 20 17.08 25.05 9.83
CA ASN A 20 17.88 24.62 8.66
C ASN A 20 18.41 23.18 8.75
N GLY A 21 17.86 22.35 9.63
CA GLY A 21 18.13 20.94 9.73
C GLY A 21 17.80 20.20 8.43
N ARG A 22 18.42 19.03 8.22
CA ARG A 22 18.17 18.16 7.05
C ARG A 22 18.08 16.69 7.41
N SER A 23 18.10 16.38 8.70
CA SER A 23 17.98 15.03 9.22
C SER A 23 16.56 14.69 9.63
N MET A 24 16.27 13.41 9.79
CA MET A 24 14.97 12.94 10.29
C MET A 24 14.58 13.54 11.66
N LYS A 25 15.59 13.89 12.47
CA LYS A 25 15.39 14.47 13.80
C LYS A 25 14.95 15.92 13.76
N ASP A 26 15.22 16.60 12.64
CA ASP A 26 14.95 18.01 12.44
C ASP A 26 13.60 18.25 11.76
N ILE A 27 12.85 17.18 11.41
CA ILE A 27 11.54 17.31 10.77
C ILE A 27 10.55 17.97 11.73
N ASP A 28 9.94 19.03 11.26
CA ASP A 28 8.78 19.65 11.90
C ASP A 28 7.49 19.13 11.23
N PHE A 29 6.85 18.17 11.87
CA PHE A 29 5.64 17.55 11.35
C PHE A 29 4.40 18.45 11.40
N SER A 30 4.49 19.63 12.02
CA SER A 30 3.44 20.64 11.97
C SER A 30 3.43 21.43 10.65
N LEU A 31 4.56 21.44 9.96
CA LEU A 31 4.74 22.12 8.68
C LEU A 31 4.26 21.27 7.50
N PRO A 32 3.74 21.91 6.44
CA PRO A 32 3.35 21.18 5.23
C PRO A 32 4.55 20.59 4.50
N ILE A 33 4.36 19.40 3.93
CA ILE A 33 5.30 18.82 2.97
C ILE A 33 5.20 19.57 1.63
N LYS A 34 6.26 19.47 0.83
CA LYS A 34 6.34 19.98 -0.54
C LYS A 34 6.78 18.89 -1.50
N ASN A 35 6.41 19.00 -2.77
CA ASN A 35 6.65 17.99 -3.81
C ASN A 35 6.01 16.63 -3.50
N GLY A 36 4.95 16.62 -2.72
CA GLY A 36 4.12 15.46 -2.46
C GLY A 36 3.16 15.14 -3.63
N PRO A 37 2.27 14.16 -3.44
CA PRO A 37 1.30 13.76 -4.47
C PRO A 37 0.42 14.90 -4.96
N THR A 38 -0.03 15.79 -4.10
CA THR A 38 -0.86 16.94 -4.48
C THR A 38 -0.14 17.96 -5.33
N ASP A 39 1.19 18.06 -5.19
CA ASP A 39 2.02 18.89 -6.07
C ASP A 39 2.31 18.22 -7.42
N ARG A 40 1.92 16.97 -7.58
CA ARG A 40 2.13 16.13 -8.78
C ARG A 40 0.83 15.85 -9.56
N GLY A 41 -0.25 16.56 -9.24
CA GLY A 41 -1.50 16.52 -10.00
C GLY A 41 -2.60 15.67 -9.40
N PHE A 42 -2.45 15.14 -8.18
CA PHE A 42 -3.55 14.54 -7.44
C PHE A 42 -4.30 15.61 -6.65
N ASP A 43 -5.63 15.61 -6.74
CA ASP A 43 -6.49 16.51 -5.97
C ASP A 43 -6.55 16.11 -4.48
N TYR A 44 -6.37 14.82 -4.20
CA TYR A 44 -6.39 14.27 -2.84
C TYR A 44 -5.27 13.24 -2.65
N TYR A 45 -4.68 13.28 -1.49
CA TYR A 45 -3.73 12.27 -1.02
C TYR A 45 -4.05 11.83 0.41
N PHE A 46 -3.98 10.53 0.66
CA PHE A 46 -3.87 9.96 2.00
C PHE A 46 -2.91 8.76 1.96
N GLY A 47 -1.95 8.71 2.86
CA GLY A 47 -1.05 7.55 2.88
C GLY A 47 0.20 7.74 3.71
N ILE A 48 1.22 6.96 3.40
CA ILE A 48 2.49 6.94 4.11
C ILE A 48 3.66 7.37 3.21
N PRO A 49 4.70 8.01 3.82
CA PRO A 49 5.81 8.61 3.05
C PRO A 49 6.63 7.58 2.27
N ALA A 50 6.85 6.43 2.86
CA ALA A 50 7.71 5.38 2.31
C ALA A 50 7.06 4.00 2.49
N SER A 51 7.85 2.94 2.35
CA SER A 51 7.44 1.57 2.69
C SER A 51 7.16 1.45 4.20
N LEU A 52 6.26 0.55 4.59
CA LEU A 52 5.81 0.40 5.97
C LEU A 52 6.93 0.00 6.95
N ASP A 53 8.04 -0.53 6.47
CA ASP A 53 9.22 -0.84 7.27
C ASP A 53 10.12 0.38 7.56
N ILE A 54 9.86 1.54 6.94
CA ILE A 54 10.73 2.74 6.98
C ILE A 54 10.02 3.90 7.68
N SER A 55 10.69 4.48 8.69
CA SER A 55 10.22 5.69 9.38
C SER A 55 10.40 6.96 8.51
N PRO A 56 9.68 8.07 8.82
CA PRO A 56 8.75 8.24 9.92
C PRO A 56 7.43 7.52 9.70
N TYR A 57 6.90 6.93 10.77
CA TYR A 57 5.64 6.21 10.74
C TYR A 57 4.48 7.18 11.00
N VAL A 58 4.08 7.89 9.97
CA VAL A 58 3.00 8.87 10.02
C VAL A 58 2.11 8.73 8.80
N TYR A 59 0.83 9.00 8.96
CA TYR A 59 0.00 9.29 7.81
C TYR A 59 0.18 10.74 7.39
N VAL A 60 -0.01 10.98 6.11
CA VAL A 60 -0.07 12.32 5.53
C VAL A 60 -1.38 12.43 4.77
N GLU A 61 -2.15 13.47 5.05
CA GLU A 61 -3.33 13.83 4.29
C GLU A 61 -3.06 15.11 3.51
N ASN A 62 -3.19 15.03 2.20
CA ASN A 62 -2.79 16.06 1.26
C ASN A 62 -1.32 16.46 1.43
N ASN A 63 -1.04 17.50 2.19
CA ASN A 63 0.31 18.00 2.42
C ASN A 63 0.69 18.12 3.91
N LYS A 64 -0.08 17.50 4.82
CA LYS A 64 0.16 17.59 6.26
C LYS A 64 0.16 16.22 6.92
N ALA A 65 1.05 16.01 7.87
CA ALA A 65 0.97 14.85 8.75
C ALA A 65 -0.36 14.90 9.53
N THR A 66 -1.01 13.75 9.70
CA THR A 66 -2.29 13.66 10.42
C THR A 66 -2.12 13.78 11.92
N SER A 67 -0.93 13.42 12.40
CA SER A 67 -0.54 13.59 13.81
C SER A 67 0.95 13.90 13.93
N ILE A 68 1.33 14.55 15.00
CA ILE A 68 2.74 14.75 15.37
C ILE A 68 3.24 13.46 16.03
N PRO A 69 4.42 12.96 15.67
CA PRO A 69 5.02 11.81 16.34
C PRO A 69 5.16 12.02 17.85
N ASP A 70 4.70 11.06 18.63
CA ASP A 70 4.70 11.10 20.10
C ASP A 70 5.33 9.85 20.73
N HIS A 71 5.65 8.84 19.94
CA HIS A 71 6.28 7.61 20.40
C HIS A 71 7.27 7.06 19.37
N VAL A 72 7.97 6.00 19.74
CA VAL A 72 8.95 5.31 18.89
C VAL A 72 8.47 3.88 18.65
N ILE A 73 8.50 3.45 17.41
CA ILE A 73 8.42 2.03 17.06
C ILE A 73 9.82 1.45 17.12
N GLU A 74 10.02 0.42 17.92
CA GLU A 74 11.30 -0.24 18.06
C GLU A 74 11.69 -1.02 16.80
N PRO A 75 12.99 -1.07 16.46
CA PRO A 75 13.43 -1.81 15.29
C PRO A 75 13.24 -3.32 15.47
N GLN A 76 12.70 -3.97 14.46
CA GLN A 76 12.56 -5.43 14.36
C GLN A 76 13.36 -5.91 13.15
N LYS A 77 14.53 -6.56 13.39
CA LYS A 77 15.47 -7.00 12.34
C LYS A 77 15.73 -8.51 12.34
N LYS A 78 15.31 -9.22 13.39
CA LYS A 78 15.57 -10.67 13.55
C LYS A 78 14.76 -11.52 12.59
N ASN A 79 13.54 -11.11 12.31
CA ASN A 79 12.66 -11.76 11.34
C ASN A 79 12.43 -10.81 10.16
N LEU A 80 12.99 -11.11 9.00
CA LEU A 80 12.91 -10.25 7.83
C LEU A 80 11.48 -10.11 7.28
N ALA A 81 10.62 -11.09 7.51
CA ALA A 81 9.20 -10.99 7.15
C ALA A 81 8.46 -9.93 7.99
N LEU A 82 8.97 -9.61 9.18
CA LEU A 82 8.45 -8.59 10.08
C LEU A 82 9.39 -7.38 10.19
N LEU A 83 10.28 -7.19 9.21
CA LEU A 83 11.28 -6.13 9.23
C LEU A 83 10.65 -4.76 9.47
N MET A 84 11.18 -4.06 10.49
CA MET A 84 10.92 -2.65 10.80
C MET A 84 12.24 -1.98 11.14
N HIS A 85 12.55 -0.86 10.51
CA HIS A 85 13.80 -0.14 10.80
C HIS A 85 13.74 0.64 12.11
N GLY A 86 12.54 0.85 12.64
CA GLY A 86 12.31 1.63 13.85
C GLY A 86 12.31 3.14 13.58
N GLY A 87 11.78 3.91 14.50
CA GLY A 87 11.76 5.37 14.43
C GLY A 87 10.48 5.99 14.95
N MET A 88 10.39 7.31 14.81
CA MET A 88 9.26 8.10 15.30
C MET A 88 7.95 7.72 14.63
N ALA A 89 6.88 7.65 15.43
CA ALA A 89 5.55 7.31 14.99
C ALA A 89 4.50 8.29 15.55
N GLY A 90 3.50 8.58 14.72
CA GLY A 90 2.37 9.42 15.09
C GLY A 90 1.40 8.70 16.04
N ALA A 91 0.68 9.48 16.86
CA ALA A 91 -0.30 8.95 17.82
C ALA A 91 -1.39 8.08 17.18
N ASP A 92 -1.71 8.33 15.93
CA ASP A 92 -2.72 7.62 15.14
C ASP A 92 -2.14 6.45 14.32
N PHE A 93 -0.83 6.18 14.43
CA PHE A 93 -0.16 5.18 13.59
C PHE A 93 0.08 3.86 14.32
N LYS A 94 -0.43 2.78 13.72
CA LYS A 94 -0.13 1.41 14.12
C LYS A 94 0.18 0.60 12.86
N PRO A 95 1.34 -0.09 12.80
CA PRO A 95 1.73 -0.83 11.59
C PRO A 95 0.67 -1.82 11.09
N GLU A 96 0.04 -2.57 12.00
CA GLU A 96 -1.01 -3.55 11.69
C GLU A 96 -2.31 -2.93 11.17
N GLU A 97 -2.55 -1.66 11.49
CA GLU A 97 -3.74 -0.92 11.04
C GLU A 97 -3.49 -0.16 9.71
N CYS A 98 -2.22 -0.09 9.26
CA CYS A 98 -1.87 0.73 8.11
C CYS A 98 -2.58 0.29 6.83
N PHE A 99 -2.52 -1.00 6.48
CA PHE A 99 -3.20 -1.51 5.30
C PHE A 99 -4.73 -1.38 5.39
N PRO A 100 -5.41 -1.81 6.48
CA PRO A 100 -6.85 -1.57 6.66
C PRO A 100 -7.24 -0.10 6.53
N ASN A 101 -6.44 0.82 7.10
CA ASN A 101 -6.72 2.25 7.06
C ASN A 101 -6.64 2.81 5.62
N ILE A 102 -5.61 2.42 4.86
CA ILE A 102 -5.49 2.78 3.45
C ILE A 102 -6.72 2.31 2.66
N ILE A 103 -7.16 1.06 2.87
CA ILE A 103 -8.32 0.51 2.16
C ILE A 103 -9.59 1.27 2.53
N ARG A 104 -9.79 1.58 3.80
CA ARG A 104 -10.93 2.37 4.27
C ARG A 104 -10.99 3.74 3.57
N HIS A 105 -9.86 4.45 3.46
CA HIS A 105 -9.79 5.72 2.75
C HIS A 105 -10.08 5.56 1.25
N GLY A 106 -9.56 4.49 0.61
CA GLY A 106 -9.86 4.17 -0.78
C GLY A 106 -11.35 3.93 -1.02
N LEU A 107 -12.00 3.15 -0.16
CA LEU A 107 -13.44 2.88 -0.24
C LEU A 107 -14.29 4.13 0.02
N ASN A 108 -13.88 4.98 0.97
CA ASN A 108 -14.54 6.25 1.24
C ASN A 108 -14.46 7.17 0.02
N TYR A 109 -13.27 7.32 -0.58
CA TYR A 109 -13.11 8.11 -1.79
C TYR A 109 -14.02 7.62 -2.93
N ILE A 110 -14.10 6.30 -3.17
CA ILE A 110 -15.02 5.74 -4.17
C ILE A 110 -16.49 6.11 -3.85
N ASN A 111 -16.88 6.05 -2.58
CA ASN A 111 -18.24 6.42 -2.15
C ASN A 111 -18.53 7.91 -2.37
N GLU A 112 -17.58 8.79 -2.12
CA GLU A 112 -17.68 10.24 -2.33
C GLU A 112 -17.83 10.60 -3.81
N GLN A 113 -17.30 9.76 -4.72
CA GLN A 113 -17.47 9.95 -6.17
C GLN A 113 -18.85 9.50 -6.67
N LYS A 114 -19.71 8.93 -5.83
CA LYS A 114 -21.06 8.54 -6.22
C LYS A 114 -21.87 9.76 -6.63
N GLY A 115 -22.38 9.74 -7.88
CA GLY A 115 -23.18 10.83 -8.45
C GLY A 115 -22.36 12.03 -8.92
N SER A 116 -21.04 12.00 -8.82
CA SER A 116 -20.18 13.02 -9.42
C SER A 116 -20.37 13.10 -10.93
N LYS A 117 -20.43 14.32 -11.47
CA LYS A 117 -20.45 14.57 -12.92
C LYS A 117 -19.08 14.37 -13.58
N LYS A 118 -18.00 14.44 -12.79
CA LYS A 118 -16.63 14.20 -13.26
C LYS A 118 -16.27 12.72 -13.02
N PRO A 119 -15.61 12.05 -13.96
CA PRO A 119 -15.02 10.75 -13.69
C PRO A 119 -13.89 10.89 -12.66
N PHE A 120 -13.53 9.81 -11.99
CA PHE A 120 -12.40 9.79 -11.06
C PHE A 120 -11.24 8.93 -11.58
N PHE A 121 -10.05 9.23 -11.09
CA PHE A 121 -8.87 8.39 -11.18
C PHE A 121 -8.35 8.15 -9.75
N LEU A 122 -8.36 6.89 -9.33
CA LEU A 122 -7.81 6.48 -8.04
C LEU A 122 -6.56 5.63 -8.27
N TYR A 123 -5.41 6.14 -7.85
CA TYR A 123 -4.18 5.36 -7.71
C TYR A 123 -4.11 4.86 -6.26
N LEU A 124 -4.11 3.54 -6.06
CA LEU A 124 -4.17 2.88 -4.75
C LEU A 124 -2.92 2.02 -4.52
N PRO A 125 -1.74 2.62 -4.30
CA PRO A 125 -0.49 1.90 -4.05
C PRO A 125 -0.47 1.33 -2.63
N ILE A 126 -0.93 0.09 -2.49
CA ILE A 126 -1.05 -0.58 -1.20
C ILE A 126 0.31 -1.01 -0.64
N THR A 127 0.39 -1.16 0.68
CA THR A 127 1.62 -1.59 1.36
C THR A 127 1.82 -3.12 1.31
N ALA A 128 0.75 -3.88 1.18
CA ALA A 128 0.76 -5.35 1.14
C ALA A 128 1.09 -5.87 -0.28
N PRO A 129 1.76 -7.01 -0.42
CA PRO A 129 2.29 -7.89 0.64
C PRO A 129 3.75 -7.62 1.01
N HIS A 130 4.24 -6.36 0.88
CA HIS A 130 5.58 -5.97 1.32
C HIS A 130 5.74 -6.16 2.84
N THR A 131 6.97 -6.34 3.30
CA THR A 131 7.29 -6.36 4.73
C THR A 131 6.98 -5.01 5.40
N PRO A 132 6.60 -5.01 6.68
CA PRO A 132 6.29 -6.14 7.54
C PRO A 132 5.01 -6.86 7.09
N ILE A 133 5.03 -8.20 7.12
CA ILE A 133 3.88 -9.03 6.72
C ILE A 133 2.92 -9.11 7.90
N LEU A 134 1.85 -8.33 7.85
CA LEU A 134 0.93 -8.10 8.95
C LEU A 134 -0.54 -8.37 8.54
N PRO A 135 -0.91 -9.62 8.23
CA PRO A 135 -2.31 -9.94 7.98
C PRO A 135 -3.14 -9.68 9.23
N SER A 136 -4.28 -9.00 9.08
CA SER A 136 -5.23 -8.77 10.17
C SER A 136 -5.72 -10.10 10.77
N LYS A 137 -6.15 -10.07 12.01
CA LYS A 137 -6.50 -11.29 12.78
C LYS A 137 -7.48 -12.22 12.06
N GLU A 138 -8.48 -11.67 11.37
CA GLU A 138 -9.46 -12.41 10.60
C GLU A 138 -8.89 -13.16 9.38
N PHE A 139 -7.70 -12.78 8.93
CA PHE A 139 -7.02 -13.44 7.81
C PHE A 139 -5.92 -14.41 8.26
N GLN A 140 -5.50 -14.38 9.51
CA GLN A 140 -4.46 -15.25 10.03
C GLN A 140 -4.89 -16.73 10.01
N GLY A 141 -4.01 -17.59 9.51
CA GLY A 141 -4.27 -19.04 9.40
C GLY A 141 -5.23 -19.44 8.27
N LYS A 142 -5.51 -18.55 7.32
CA LYS A 142 -6.38 -18.85 6.17
C LYS A 142 -5.72 -19.71 5.11
N THR A 143 -4.39 -19.75 5.08
CA THR A 143 -3.64 -20.52 4.10
C THR A 143 -2.64 -21.47 4.77
N SER A 144 -2.34 -22.59 4.09
CA SER A 144 -1.27 -23.51 4.50
C SER A 144 0.13 -22.92 4.30
N ILE A 145 0.24 -21.84 3.51
CA ILE A 145 1.50 -21.17 3.18
C ILE A 145 2.03 -20.39 4.41
N GLY A 146 1.10 -19.87 5.24
CA GLY A 146 1.42 -19.05 6.41
C GLY A 146 1.20 -17.57 6.18
N PRO A 147 1.78 -16.67 7.01
CA PRO A 147 1.42 -15.24 7.05
C PRO A 147 1.48 -14.51 5.70
N TYR A 148 2.41 -14.87 4.82
CA TYR A 148 2.48 -14.26 3.50
C TYR A 148 1.24 -14.61 2.65
N GLY A 149 0.86 -15.88 2.61
CA GLY A 149 -0.35 -16.30 1.91
C GLY A 149 -1.61 -15.68 2.51
N ASP A 150 -1.69 -15.60 3.82
CA ASP A 150 -2.79 -14.95 4.54
C ASP A 150 -2.90 -13.47 4.17
N PHE A 151 -1.75 -12.79 4.01
CA PHE A 151 -1.70 -11.38 3.60
C PHE A 151 -2.13 -11.19 2.13
N VAL A 152 -1.80 -12.15 1.24
CA VAL A 152 -2.30 -12.15 -0.15
C VAL A 152 -3.83 -12.36 -0.19
N VAL A 153 -4.38 -13.25 0.65
CA VAL A 153 -5.84 -13.40 0.79
C VAL A 153 -6.51 -12.11 1.27
N MET A 154 -5.85 -11.36 2.15
CA MET A 154 -6.33 -10.05 2.59
C MET A 154 -6.34 -9.02 1.45
N ILE A 155 -5.37 -9.07 0.53
CA ILE A 155 -5.38 -8.24 -0.69
C ILE A 155 -6.55 -8.62 -1.60
N ASP A 156 -6.80 -9.91 -1.80
CA ASP A 156 -7.94 -10.37 -2.61
C ASP A 156 -9.27 -9.87 -2.03
N ASP A 157 -9.42 -9.94 -0.70
CA ASP A 157 -10.58 -9.37 0.00
C ASP A 157 -10.72 -7.85 -0.23
N MET A 158 -9.62 -7.11 -0.25
CA MET A 158 -9.63 -5.69 -0.61
C MET A 158 -10.22 -5.47 -2.01
N VAL A 159 -9.77 -6.23 -3.00
CA VAL A 159 -10.31 -6.14 -4.36
C VAL A 159 -11.81 -6.45 -4.36
N ARG A 160 -12.23 -7.48 -3.64
CA ARG A 160 -13.64 -7.83 -3.43
C ARG A 160 -14.44 -6.65 -2.85
N GLN A 161 -13.90 -5.95 -1.84
CA GLN A 161 -14.56 -4.79 -1.23
C GLN A 161 -14.69 -3.62 -2.23
N ILE A 162 -13.66 -3.34 -3.01
CA ILE A 162 -13.68 -2.31 -4.06
C ILE A 162 -14.76 -2.63 -5.09
N VAL A 163 -14.77 -3.85 -5.64
CA VAL A 163 -15.78 -4.29 -6.63
C VAL A 163 -17.19 -4.21 -6.05
N LYS A 164 -17.39 -4.64 -4.80
CA LYS A 164 -18.69 -4.56 -4.11
C LYS A 164 -19.15 -3.11 -3.95
N THR A 165 -18.23 -2.19 -3.61
CA THR A 165 -18.54 -0.77 -3.43
C THR A 165 -18.90 -0.12 -4.76
N LEU A 166 -18.12 -0.35 -5.81
CA LEU A 166 -18.42 0.14 -7.15
C LEU A 166 -19.77 -0.38 -7.67
N LYS A 167 -20.07 -1.67 -7.42
CA LYS A 167 -21.37 -2.27 -7.78
C LYS A 167 -22.53 -1.61 -7.02
N LYS A 168 -22.39 -1.43 -5.69
CA LYS A 168 -23.38 -0.76 -4.83
C LYS A 168 -23.65 0.67 -5.30
N ASN A 169 -22.61 1.37 -5.74
CA ASN A 169 -22.71 2.73 -6.24
C ASN A 169 -23.19 2.84 -7.69
N LYS A 170 -23.41 1.72 -8.41
CA LYS A 170 -23.73 1.65 -9.84
C LYS A 170 -22.63 2.24 -10.74
N GLN A 171 -21.38 2.15 -10.31
CA GLN A 171 -20.19 2.67 -11.01
C GLN A 171 -19.40 1.57 -11.73
N LEU A 172 -19.59 0.28 -11.35
CA LEU A 172 -18.74 -0.83 -11.79
C LEU A 172 -18.69 -1.00 -13.31
N ASP A 173 -19.82 -0.87 -13.99
CA ASP A 173 -19.91 -1.09 -15.44
C ASP A 173 -19.19 0.01 -16.25
N ASN A 174 -18.94 1.18 -15.63
CA ASN A 174 -18.20 2.30 -16.22
C ASN A 174 -16.87 2.59 -15.50
N THR A 175 -16.30 1.58 -14.86
CA THR A 175 -14.99 1.67 -14.20
C THR A 175 -14.03 0.64 -14.77
N ILE A 176 -12.85 1.09 -15.15
CA ILE A 176 -11.72 0.22 -15.49
C ILE A 176 -10.96 -0.03 -14.18
N ILE A 177 -10.80 -1.29 -13.82
CA ILE A 177 -9.98 -1.73 -12.69
C ILE A 177 -8.70 -2.31 -13.27
N VAL A 178 -7.55 -1.78 -12.85
CA VAL A 178 -6.23 -2.31 -13.17
C VAL A 178 -5.57 -2.78 -11.89
N PHE A 179 -5.22 -4.06 -11.82
CA PHE A 179 -4.48 -4.63 -10.71
C PHE A 179 -3.12 -5.12 -11.22
N ALA A 180 -2.05 -4.68 -10.55
CA ALA A 180 -0.69 -5.09 -10.86
C ALA A 180 0.17 -5.10 -9.59
N SER A 181 1.30 -5.82 -9.64
CA SER A 181 2.39 -5.65 -8.68
C SER A 181 3.44 -4.71 -9.25
N ASP A 182 4.28 -4.12 -8.41
CA ASP A 182 5.40 -3.25 -8.82
C ASP A 182 6.67 -4.07 -9.15
N ASN A 183 6.84 -5.24 -8.55
CA ASN A 183 7.94 -6.17 -8.79
C ASN A 183 7.58 -7.61 -8.37
N GLY A 184 8.47 -8.54 -8.66
CA GLY A 184 8.37 -9.93 -8.22
C GLY A 184 8.50 -10.07 -6.70
N CYS A 185 8.23 -11.28 -6.21
CA CYS A 185 8.32 -11.63 -4.79
C CYS A 185 9.71 -11.35 -4.22
N ALA A 186 9.78 -10.86 -2.98
CA ALA A 186 11.05 -10.70 -2.29
C ALA A 186 11.59 -12.05 -1.77
N GLY A 187 12.83 -12.39 -2.14
CA GLY A 187 13.42 -13.69 -1.81
C GLY A 187 13.59 -13.98 -0.31
N TYR A 188 13.67 -12.93 0.52
CA TYR A 188 13.94 -13.04 1.96
C TYR A 188 12.69 -13.29 2.84
N ILE A 189 11.49 -13.33 2.27
CA ILE A 189 10.23 -13.52 3.04
C ILE A 189 9.90 -14.98 3.36
N GLY A 190 10.86 -15.90 3.28
CA GLY A 190 10.64 -17.32 3.56
C GLY A 190 10.20 -18.14 2.34
N VAL A 191 10.63 -17.75 1.14
CA VAL A 191 10.29 -18.40 -0.14
C VAL A 191 10.57 -19.91 -0.08
N LYS A 192 11.74 -20.35 0.41
CA LYS A 192 12.09 -21.77 0.54
C LYS A 192 11.08 -22.60 1.33
N ASP A 193 10.48 -21.99 2.36
CA ASP A 193 9.48 -22.70 3.17
C ASP A 193 8.10 -22.71 2.49
N MET A 194 7.80 -21.71 1.68
CA MET A 194 6.63 -21.71 0.80
C MET A 194 6.76 -22.77 -0.29
N GLU A 195 7.94 -22.90 -0.92
CA GLU A 195 8.23 -23.90 -1.94
C GLU A 195 8.10 -25.35 -1.41
N LYS A 196 8.58 -25.62 -0.18
CA LYS A 196 8.35 -26.91 0.50
C LYS A 196 6.87 -27.24 0.68
N LYS A 197 6.02 -26.22 0.74
CA LYS A 197 4.56 -26.36 0.85
C LYS A 197 3.86 -26.35 -0.53
N GLY A 198 4.62 -26.40 -1.61
CA GLY A 198 4.09 -26.44 -2.98
C GLY A 198 3.71 -25.07 -3.54
N HIS A 199 4.08 -23.96 -2.87
CA HIS A 199 3.83 -22.61 -3.37
C HIS A 199 5.13 -21.98 -3.90
N PHE A 200 5.13 -21.64 -5.17
CA PHE A 200 6.26 -21.07 -5.89
C PHE A 200 5.96 -19.62 -6.29
N PRO A 201 6.36 -18.61 -5.47
CA PRO A 201 5.98 -17.20 -5.70
C PRO A 201 6.44 -16.64 -7.04
N SER A 202 7.57 -17.12 -7.56
CA SER A 202 8.09 -16.77 -8.88
C SER A 202 7.73 -17.80 -9.96
N TYR A 203 6.86 -18.80 -9.66
CA TYR A 203 6.51 -19.91 -10.55
C TYR A 203 7.79 -20.60 -11.04
N ILE A 204 7.93 -20.81 -12.35
CA ILE A 204 9.12 -21.44 -12.98
C ILE A 204 10.23 -20.41 -13.27
N TYR A 205 10.01 -19.14 -13.00
CA TYR A 205 10.93 -18.09 -13.37
C TYR A 205 12.08 -17.98 -12.38
N ARG A 206 13.30 -17.83 -12.92
CA ARG A 206 14.48 -17.55 -12.13
C ARG A 206 14.41 -16.16 -11.50
N GLY A 207 14.89 -16.03 -10.26
CA GLY A 207 15.09 -14.78 -9.58
C GLY A 207 13.88 -14.29 -8.80
N TYR A 208 14.09 -13.19 -8.09
CA TYR A 208 13.17 -12.53 -7.20
C TYR A 208 13.30 -11.01 -7.34
N LYS A 209 12.56 -10.25 -6.54
CA LYS A 209 12.70 -8.79 -6.44
C LYS A 209 14.18 -8.38 -6.44
N SER A 210 14.51 -7.37 -7.24
CA SER A 210 15.85 -6.82 -7.49
C SER A 210 16.72 -7.64 -8.44
N ASP A 211 16.29 -8.81 -8.89
CA ASP A 211 16.99 -9.56 -9.95
C ASP A 211 16.54 -9.11 -11.34
N ILE A 212 17.48 -9.14 -12.30
CA ILE A 212 17.18 -8.86 -13.71
C ILE A 212 16.40 -10.00 -14.39
N TYR A 213 16.33 -11.18 -13.77
CA TYR A 213 15.62 -12.33 -14.29
C TYR A 213 14.10 -12.16 -14.19
N GLU A 214 13.37 -12.95 -14.98
CA GLU A 214 11.91 -12.91 -15.10
C GLU A 214 11.18 -12.92 -13.74
N GLY A 215 11.66 -13.70 -12.75
CA GLY A 215 11.06 -13.74 -11.40
C GLY A 215 11.15 -12.41 -10.65
N GLY A 216 12.03 -11.48 -11.07
CA GLY A 216 12.17 -10.17 -10.46
C GLY A 216 11.18 -9.12 -10.99
N HIS A 217 10.72 -9.25 -12.23
CA HIS A 217 9.95 -8.21 -12.90
C HIS A 217 8.73 -8.71 -13.71
N ARG A 218 8.56 -10.01 -13.90
CA ARG A 218 7.36 -10.56 -14.54
C ARG A 218 6.21 -10.60 -13.53
N ILE A 219 5.46 -9.53 -13.49
CA ILE A 219 4.39 -9.28 -12.55
C ILE A 219 3.02 -9.64 -13.14
N PRO A 220 2.01 -9.92 -12.30
CA PRO A 220 0.63 -10.01 -12.75
C PRO A 220 0.13 -8.64 -13.24
N LEU A 221 -0.64 -8.65 -14.33
CA LEU A 221 -1.42 -7.51 -14.80
C LEU A 221 -2.83 -8.00 -15.12
N ILE A 222 -3.80 -7.52 -14.38
CA ILE A 222 -5.23 -7.84 -14.58
C ILE A 222 -5.97 -6.57 -14.88
N VAL A 223 -6.67 -6.54 -16.01
CA VAL A 223 -7.52 -5.41 -16.41
C VAL A 223 -8.96 -5.89 -16.54
N SER A 224 -9.86 -5.24 -15.85
CA SER A 224 -11.30 -5.54 -15.88
C SER A 224 -12.10 -4.29 -16.20
N TRP A 225 -12.96 -4.40 -17.20
CA TRP A 225 -13.97 -3.40 -17.55
C TRP A 225 -15.28 -4.10 -17.87
N LYS A 226 -16.10 -4.32 -16.85
CA LYS A 226 -17.31 -5.13 -16.94
C LYS A 226 -18.32 -4.64 -17.99
N GLY A 227 -18.42 -3.34 -18.21
CA GLY A 227 -19.31 -2.76 -19.22
C GLY A 227 -18.87 -3.00 -20.67
N LYS A 228 -17.60 -3.39 -20.90
CA LYS A 228 -17.02 -3.58 -22.25
C LYS A 228 -16.40 -4.95 -22.44
N TYR A 229 -15.62 -5.42 -21.46
CA TYR A 229 -14.87 -6.68 -21.49
C TYR A 229 -15.19 -7.47 -20.23
N GLY A 230 -15.73 -8.67 -20.37
CA GLY A 230 -16.10 -9.53 -19.25
C GLY A 230 -17.49 -10.15 -19.40
N LYS A 231 -17.91 -10.33 -20.63
CA LYS A 231 -18.97 -11.28 -20.99
C LYS A 231 -18.29 -12.55 -21.47
N GLU A 232 -17.88 -13.37 -20.55
CA GLU A 232 -17.72 -14.81 -20.73
C GLU A 232 -18.68 -15.49 -19.78
#